data_3ec57fec93b86393ac27cee906c28bfc
#
_entry.id   3ec57fec93b86393ac27cee906c28bfc
#
_cell.length_a   1.000
_cell.length_b   1.000
_cell.length_c   1.000
_cell.angle_alpha   90.00
_cell.angle_beta   90.00
_cell.angle_gamma   90.00
#
_symmetry.space_group_name_H-M   'P 1'
#
loop_
_entity.id
_entity.type
_entity.pdbx_description
1 polymer ?
#
loop_
_entity_poly.entity_id
_entity_poly.type
_entity_poly.pdbx_seq_one_letter_code
_entity_poly.pdbx_strand_id
1 'polypeptide(L)'
;IALSLVGSEMCIRDSRYITLVHSSNNDLADSATDQEGPEHNGLSQFGKEVVVEMNRLGIMVDVSHASDDVFYDAIAISEAPIIASHSNARSVTEHDRNMSDEMLRLIAENNGVVQLTMLSAYLRDEPENPEREAATAELRASMKPTSEMNPEERSEMRQAIREINERFPTPLATVVDVVNHIDHIVEVAGIDHVGIGCDFDGGGGIDGVFDVSEVMNITIELVRRGYSESDIEKIWGKNLIRVFDEVQ
;
A
#
# COMPACT_ATOMS: atom_id res chain seq x y z
N ILE A 1 7.33 14.34 -24.83
CA ILE A 1 7.43 12.98 -24.24
C ILE A 1 8.88 12.49 -24.28
N ALA A 2 9.61 12.61 -25.41
CA ALA A 2 10.98 12.09 -25.53
C ALA A 2 12.01 12.79 -24.62
N LEU A 3 11.85 14.07 -24.30
CA LEU A 3 12.79 14.85 -23.47
C LEU A 3 12.60 14.65 -21.96
N SER A 4 11.40 14.30 -21.50
CA SER A 4 11.16 13.91 -20.11
C SER A 4 11.65 12.49 -19.82
N LEU A 5 11.66 11.60 -20.81
CA LEU A 5 12.20 10.25 -20.73
C LEU A 5 13.73 10.22 -20.59
N VAL A 6 14.46 11.16 -21.20
CA VAL A 6 15.95 11.18 -21.09
C VAL A 6 16.42 11.50 -19.68
N GLY A 7 15.71 12.34 -18.92
CA GLY A 7 16.00 12.54 -17.47
C GLY A 7 15.61 11.35 -16.60
N SER A 8 14.62 10.58 -17.02
CA SER A 8 14.13 9.39 -16.30
C SER A 8 14.88 8.11 -16.67
N GLU A 9 15.58 8.03 -17.81
CA GLU A 9 16.32 6.81 -18.21
C GLU A 9 17.39 6.39 -17.19
N MET A 10 18.05 7.32 -16.52
CA MET A 10 19.00 6.97 -15.46
C MET A 10 18.28 6.46 -14.19
N CYS A 11 17.13 7.05 -13.85
CA CYS A 11 16.29 6.58 -12.75
C CYS A 11 15.62 5.24 -13.08
N ILE A 12 15.12 5.06 -14.30
CA ILE A 12 14.48 3.81 -14.77
C ILE A 12 15.45 2.62 -14.69
N ARG A 13 16.72 2.81 -15.03
CA ARG A 13 17.74 1.72 -14.97
C ARG A 13 18.02 1.24 -13.55
N ASP A 14 17.80 2.08 -12.53
CA ASP A 14 17.99 1.72 -11.13
C ASP A 14 16.66 1.48 -10.38
N SER A 15 15.51 1.84 -10.98
CA SER A 15 14.20 1.53 -10.41
C SER A 15 13.87 0.05 -10.57
N ARG A 16 13.32 -0.55 -9.52
CA ARG A 16 12.94 -1.96 -9.49
C ARG A 16 11.44 -2.16 -9.50
N TYR A 17 10.69 -1.18 -9.04
CA TYR A 17 9.23 -1.14 -9.17
C TYR A 17 8.75 0.31 -9.30
N ILE A 18 7.55 0.49 -9.83
CA ILE A 18 6.86 1.77 -9.93
C ILE A 18 5.42 1.57 -9.46
N THR A 19 5.00 2.37 -8.48
CA THR A 19 3.62 2.46 -8.02
C THR A 19 2.84 3.30 -9.03
N LEU A 20 1.76 2.75 -9.59
CA LEU A 20 1.03 3.34 -10.72
C LEU A 20 0.33 4.66 -10.35
N VAL A 21 -0.15 4.75 -9.11
CA VAL A 21 -0.89 5.90 -8.60
C VAL A 21 -0.64 6.04 -7.10
N HIS A 22 -0.86 7.23 -6.53
CA HIS A 22 -0.79 7.46 -5.09
C HIS A 22 -2.19 7.83 -4.53
N SER A 23 -2.31 8.86 -3.70
CA SER A 23 -3.56 9.24 -3.02
C SER A 23 -4.58 9.98 -3.89
N SER A 24 -4.20 10.38 -5.10
CA SER A 24 -5.07 11.07 -6.06
C SER A 24 -4.85 10.49 -7.45
N ASN A 25 -5.89 10.51 -8.28
CA ASN A 25 -5.82 10.13 -9.68
C ASN A 25 -4.69 10.85 -10.40
N ASN A 26 -4.16 10.22 -11.43
CA ASN A 26 -3.13 10.79 -12.29
C ASN A 26 -3.35 10.35 -13.75
N ASP A 27 -2.46 10.77 -14.65
CA ASP A 27 -2.57 10.43 -16.09
C ASP A 27 -2.53 8.92 -16.38
N LEU A 28 -2.13 8.06 -15.41
CA LEU A 28 -2.02 6.61 -15.59
C LEU A 28 -3.22 5.85 -15.06
N ALA A 29 -3.74 6.24 -13.87
CA ALA A 29 -4.60 5.37 -13.08
C ALA A 29 -5.47 6.13 -12.06
N ASP A 30 -6.57 5.50 -11.68
CA ASP A 30 -7.44 5.94 -10.59
C ASP A 30 -6.93 5.45 -9.24
N SER A 31 -6.92 6.34 -8.25
CA SER A 31 -6.58 6.05 -6.86
C SER A 31 -7.76 5.44 -6.09
N ALA A 32 -7.46 4.53 -5.16
CA ALA A 32 -8.44 3.99 -4.22
C ALA A 32 -9.02 5.06 -3.26
N THR A 33 -8.34 6.20 -3.09
CA THR A 33 -8.68 7.20 -2.07
C THR A 33 -8.97 8.60 -2.63
N ASP A 34 -9.09 8.75 -3.95
CA ASP A 34 -9.42 10.04 -4.54
C ASP A 34 -10.86 10.45 -4.20
N GLN A 35 -11.02 11.65 -3.65
CA GLN A 35 -12.32 12.16 -3.21
C GLN A 35 -13.21 12.62 -4.38
N GLU A 36 -12.63 12.84 -5.56
CA GLU A 36 -13.35 13.27 -6.76
C GLU A 36 -13.94 12.06 -7.53
N GLY A 37 -13.59 10.84 -7.08
CA GLY A 37 -14.02 9.59 -7.72
C GLY A 37 -13.17 9.25 -8.95
N PRO A 38 -13.51 8.17 -9.67
CA PRO A 38 -12.69 7.66 -10.77
C PRO A 38 -12.72 8.61 -11.98
N GLU A 39 -11.55 8.83 -12.59
CA GLU A 39 -11.39 9.59 -13.83
C GLU A 39 -11.36 8.68 -15.07
N HIS A 40 -10.74 7.52 -14.95
CA HIS A 40 -10.48 6.58 -16.05
C HIS A 40 -11.32 5.29 -15.95
N ASN A 41 -11.93 5.02 -14.79
CA ASN A 41 -12.55 3.74 -14.43
C ASN A 41 -11.57 2.57 -14.56
N GLY A 42 -10.38 2.74 -13.98
CA GLY A 42 -9.26 1.82 -14.02
C GLY A 42 -7.97 2.46 -14.55
N LEU A 43 -7.22 1.72 -15.36
CA LEU A 43 -6.06 2.26 -16.06
C LEU A 43 -6.50 3.12 -17.26
N SER A 44 -5.90 4.29 -17.42
CA SER A 44 -6.00 5.04 -18.67
C SER A 44 -5.34 4.25 -19.83
N GLN A 45 -5.59 4.67 -21.07
CA GLN A 45 -4.87 4.07 -22.22
C GLN A 45 -3.35 4.21 -22.07
N PHE A 46 -2.88 5.34 -21.56
CA PHE A 46 -1.47 5.58 -21.31
C PHE A 46 -0.95 4.69 -20.14
N GLY A 47 -1.74 4.51 -19.09
CA GLY A 47 -1.42 3.58 -18.00
C GLY A 47 -1.24 2.13 -18.47
N LYS A 48 -2.09 1.67 -19.40
CA LYS A 48 -1.96 0.34 -20.02
C LYS A 48 -0.66 0.20 -20.82
N GLU A 49 -0.28 1.22 -21.58
CA GLU A 49 0.99 1.26 -22.31
C GLU A 49 2.19 1.27 -21.37
N VAL A 50 2.10 1.96 -20.22
CA VAL A 50 3.14 1.98 -19.19
C VAL A 50 3.33 0.61 -18.54
N VAL A 51 2.26 -0.12 -18.20
CA VAL A 51 2.36 -1.50 -17.66
C VAL A 51 3.09 -2.43 -18.64
N VAL A 52 2.75 -2.39 -19.92
CA VAL A 52 3.43 -3.19 -20.96
C VAL A 52 4.92 -2.82 -21.05
N GLU A 53 5.25 -1.53 -21.00
CA GLU A 53 6.64 -1.07 -21.06
C GLU A 53 7.42 -1.44 -19.78
N MET A 54 6.79 -1.41 -18.61
CA MET A 54 7.39 -1.88 -17.36
C MET A 54 7.77 -3.35 -17.44
N ASN A 55 6.87 -4.21 -17.94
CA ASN A 55 7.18 -5.63 -18.16
C ASN A 55 8.37 -5.80 -19.13
N ARG A 56 8.40 -5.05 -20.24
CA ARG A 56 9.51 -5.09 -21.20
C ARG A 56 10.87 -4.67 -20.60
N LEU A 57 10.84 -3.76 -19.62
CA LEU A 57 12.03 -3.22 -18.97
C LEU A 57 12.49 -4.03 -17.74
N GLY A 58 11.71 -5.02 -17.29
CA GLY A 58 11.98 -5.76 -16.07
C GLY A 58 11.72 -4.92 -14.81
N ILE A 59 10.68 -4.09 -14.82
CA ILE A 59 10.25 -3.25 -13.69
C ILE A 59 8.95 -3.82 -13.13
N MET A 60 8.92 -4.16 -11.84
CA MET A 60 7.71 -4.67 -11.19
C MET A 60 6.62 -3.61 -11.17
N VAL A 61 5.41 -4.00 -11.53
CA VAL A 61 4.20 -3.16 -11.43
C VAL A 61 3.68 -3.21 -10.00
N ASP A 62 3.59 -2.06 -9.34
CA ASP A 62 3.06 -1.93 -7.98
C ASP A 62 1.66 -1.31 -8.01
N VAL A 63 0.69 -2.06 -7.46
CA VAL A 63 -0.72 -1.69 -7.39
C VAL A 63 -1.14 -1.16 -6.01
N SER A 64 -0.21 -0.90 -5.11
CA SER A 64 -0.55 -0.18 -3.88
C SER A 64 -1.13 1.19 -4.21
N HIS A 65 -2.12 1.65 -3.46
CA HIS A 65 -2.94 2.84 -3.71
C HIS A 65 -3.92 2.76 -4.90
N ALA A 66 -3.77 1.79 -5.79
CA ALA A 66 -4.64 1.65 -6.95
C ALA A 66 -6.09 1.33 -6.56
N SER A 67 -7.05 1.84 -7.32
CA SER A 67 -8.44 1.39 -7.21
C SER A 67 -8.57 -0.08 -7.59
N ASP A 68 -9.67 -0.72 -7.19
CA ASP A 68 -9.94 -2.11 -7.56
C ASP A 68 -9.92 -2.30 -9.09
N ASP A 69 -10.52 -1.36 -9.84
CA ASP A 69 -10.54 -1.43 -11.31
C ASP A 69 -9.13 -1.34 -11.93
N VAL A 70 -8.25 -0.52 -11.35
CA VAL A 70 -6.83 -0.47 -11.77
C VAL A 70 -6.12 -1.77 -11.49
N PHE A 71 -6.39 -2.40 -10.34
CA PHE A 71 -5.84 -3.73 -10.03
C PHE A 71 -6.26 -4.76 -11.07
N TYR A 72 -7.57 -4.84 -11.39
CA TYR A 72 -8.07 -5.81 -12.37
C TYR A 72 -7.53 -5.54 -13.79
N ASP A 73 -7.41 -4.28 -14.19
CA ASP A 73 -6.77 -3.90 -15.46
C ASP A 73 -5.29 -4.31 -15.49
N ALA A 74 -4.54 -4.00 -14.42
CA ALA A 74 -3.10 -4.29 -14.34
C ALA A 74 -2.82 -5.80 -14.39
N ILE A 75 -3.57 -6.61 -13.62
CA ILE A 75 -3.38 -8.06 -13.59
C ILE A 75 -3.77 -8.74 -14.91
N ALA A 76 -4.74 -8.17 -15.63
CA ALA A 76 -5.16 -8.69 -16.94
C ALA A 76 -4.15 -8.40 -18.05
N ILE A 77 -3.33 -7.35 -17.91
CA ILE A 77 -2.39 -6.88 -18.94
C ILE A 77 -0.96 -7.33 -18.64
N SER A 78 -0.59 -7.43 -17.36
CA SER A 78 0.79 -7.75 -16.98
C SER A 78 1.13 -9.19 -17.36
N GLU A 79 2.20 -9.36 -18.13
CA GLU A 79 2.80 -10.66 -18.48
C GLU A 79 3.80 -11.13 -17.41
N ALA A 80 4.07 -10.28 -16.39
CA ALA A 80 4.97 -10.55 -15.29
C ALA A 80 4.23 -10.47 -13.94
N PRO A 81 4.74 -11.09 -12.87
CA PRO A 81 4.20 -10.95 -11.53
C PRO A 81 4.11 -9.48 -11.10
N ILE A 82 2.98 -9.09 -10.49
CA ILE A 82 2.78 -7.74 -9.94
C ILE A 82 2.94 -7.77 -8.41
N ILE A 83 3.15 -6.61 -7.82
CA ILE A 83 3.26 -6.46 -6.37
C ILE A 83 2.22 -5.47 -5.82
N ALA A 84 1.85 -5.66 -4.55
CA ALA A 84 1.31 -4.60 -3.72
C ALA A 84 2.35 -4.30 -2.64
N SER A 85 3.11 -3.22 -2.80
CA SER A 85 4.28 -2.92 -1.96
C SER A 85 3.91 -2.58 -0.51
N HIS A 86 2.66 -2.12 -0.25
CA HIS A 86 2.16 -1.80 1.08
C HIS A 86 0.61 -1.78 1.10
N SER A 87 0.01 -2.96 1.23
CA SER A 87 -1.46 -3.16 1.32
C SER A 87 -1.78 -4.31 2.29
N ASN A 88 -3.01 -4.33 2.82
CA ASN A 88 -3.44 -5.34 3.78
C ASN A 88 -4.65 -6.12 3.25
N ALA A 89 -5.30 -6.95 4.09
CA ALA A 89 -6.47 -7.74 3.73
C ALA A 89 -7.76 -7.01 4.12
N ARG A 90 -8.66 -6.79 3.16
CA ARG A 90 -9.94 -6.09 3.35
C ARG A 90 -10.91 -6.88 4.22
N SER A 91 -10.87 -8.20 4.13
CA SER A 91 -11.71 -9.07 4.98
C SER A 91 -11.34 -9.06 6.46
N VAL A 92 -10.16 -8.55 6.84
CA VAL A 92 -9.74 -8.35 8.23
C VAL A 92 -10.12 -6.94 8.71
N THR A 93 -9.89 -5.92 7.86
CA THR A 93 -10.25 -4.54 8.14
C THR A 93 -10.78 -3.90 6.86
N GLU A 94 -12.03 -3.47 6.86
CA GLU A 94 -12.70 -2.86 5.71
C GLU A 94 -12.09 -1.47 5.43
N HIS A 95 -11.30 -1.40 4.37
CA HIS A 95 -10.67 -0.15 3.92
C HIS A 95 -10.34 -0.24 2.42
N ASP A 96 -10.53 0.87 1.69
CA ASP A 96 -10.30 0.92 0.23
C ASP A 96 -8.82 0.65 -0.15
N ARG A 97 -7.87 0.88 0.78
CA ARG A 97 -6.44 0.58 0.60
C ARG A 97 -6.11 -0.89 0.78
N ASN A 98 -7.03 -1.70 1.30
CA ASN A 98 -6.86 -3.12 1.54
C ASN A 98 -7.41 -3.95 0.37
N MET A 99 -6.80 -5.09 0.11
CA MET A 99 -7.14 -5.99 -0.99
C MET A 99 -8.24 -6.97 -0.60
N SER A 100 -9.21 -7.19 -1.48
CA SER A 100 -10.22 -8.21 -1.30
C SER A 100 -9.63 -9.62 -1.42
N ASP A 101 -10.32 -10.64 -0.91
CA ASP A 101 -9.89 -12.04 -1.04
C ASP A 101 -9.78 -12.49 -2.50
N GLU A 102 -10.58 -11.91 -3.39
CA GLU A 102 -10.48 -12.18 -4.83
C GLU A 102 -9.17 -11.62 -5.38
N MET A 103 -8.82 -10.37 -5.04
CA MET A 103 -7.55 -9.76 -5.44
C MET A 103 -6.35 -10.54 -4.88
N LEU A 104 -6.43 -11.01 -3.62
CA LEU A 104 -5.37 -11.83 -3.02
C LEU A 104 -5.17 -13.15 -3.77
N ARG A 105 -6.26 -13.82 -4.21
CA ARG A 105 -6.15 -15.04 -5.02
C ARG A 105 -5.55 -14.77 -6.41
N LEU A 106 -5.95 -13.66 -7.04
CA LEU A 106 -5.41 -13.26 -8.35
C LEU A 106 -3.92 -12.89 -8.27
N ILE A 107 -3.47 -12.24 -7.19
CA ILE A 107 -2.04 -12.02 -6.93
C ILE A 107 -1.29 -13.36 -6.87
N ALA A 108 -1.85 -14.35 -6.17
CA ALA A 108 -1.24 -15.68 -6.07
C ALA A 108 -1.20 -16.39 -7.43
N GLU A 109 -2.28 -16.34 -8.21
CA GLU A 109 -2.35 -16.91 -9.56
C GLU A 109 -1.35 -16.25 -10.52
N ASN A 110 -1.11 -14.96 -10.37
CA ASN A 110 -0.10 -14.18 -11.11
C ASN A 110 1.33 -14.38 -10.57
N ASN A 111 1.54 -15.18 -9.51
CA ASN A 111 2.82 -15.38 -8.82
C ASN A 111 3.37 -14.11 -8.14
N GLY A 112 2.54 -13.12 -7.86
CA GLY A 112 2.89 -11.87 -7.21
C GLY A 112 3.05 -11.96 -5.70
N VAL A 113 3.17 -10.79 -5.04
CA VAL A 113 3.28 -10.69 -3.57
C VAL A 113 2.58 -9.44 -3.03
N VAL A 114 1.91 -9.59 -1.89
CA VAL A 114 1.34 -8.50 -1.11
C VAL A 114 2.21 -8.24 0.12
N GLN A 115 2.69 -7.03 0.30
CA GLN A 115 3.46 -6.63 1.47
C GLN A 115 2.63 -5.74 2.37
N LEU A 116 2.61 -6.05 3.67
CA LEU A 116 1.74 -5.38 4.63
C LEU A 116 2.27 -4.00 4.99
N THR A 117 1.36 -3.02 5.04
CA THR A 117 1.65 -1.70 5.62
C THR A 117 1.36 -1.67 7.12
N MET A 118 2.12 -0.84 7.86
CA MET A 118 1.99 -0.67 9.30
C MET A 118 1.15 0.58 9.66
N LEU A 119 0.11 0.86 8.86
CA LEU A 119 -0.81 1.97 9.13
C LEU A 119 -2.01 1.48 9.95
N SER A 120 -2.20 2.02 11.15
CA SER A 120 -3.22 1.53 12.10
C SER A 120 -4.62 1.46 11.49
N ALA A 121 -5.03 2.47 10.73
CA ALA A 121 -6.36 2.53 10.11
C ALA A 121 -6.61 1.42 9.06
N TYR A 122 -5.55 0.79 8.53
CA TYR A 122 -5.65 -0.30 7.56
C TYR A 122 -5.52 -1.68 8.21
N LEU A 123 -5.13 -1.72 9.50
CA LEU A 123 -4.87 -2.94 10.27
C LEU A 123 -5.98 -3.30 11.24
N ARG A 124 -6.79 -2.33 11.64
CA ARG A 124 -7.91 -2.55 12.56
C ARG A 124 -8.95 -1.45 12.42
N ASP A 125 -10.18 -1.78 12.73
CA ASP A 125 -11.23 -0.78 12.86
C ASP A 125 -10.89 0.18 14.00
N GLU A 126 -10.86 1.48 13.70
CA GLU A 126 -10.66 2.49 14.73
C GLU A 126 -11.93 2.59 15.59
N PRO A 127 -11.78 2.64 16.92
CA PRO A 127 -12.94 2.90 17.79
C PRO A 127 -13.52 4.29 17.47
N GLU A 128 -14.82 4.42 17.53
CA GLU A 128 -15.50 5.70 17.35
C GLU A 128 -14.89 6.78 18.27
N ASN A 129 -14.52 7.90 17.70
CA ASN A 129 -13.99 9.06 18.41
C ASN A 129 -14.71 10.33 17.91
N PRO A 130 -15.96 10.57 18.36
CA PRO A 130 -16.77 11.68 17.86
C PRO A 130 -16.13 13.05 18.02
N GLU A 131 -15.32 13.25 19.07
CA GLU A 131 -14.63 14.52 19.31
C GLU A 131 -13.52 14.75 18.27
N ARG A 132 -12.74 13.70 17.92
CA ARG A 132 -11.73 13.73 16.85
C ARG A 132 -12.38 13.94 15.49
N GLU A 133 -13.46 13.22 15.21
CA GLU A 133 -14.20 13.33 13.96
C GLU A 133 -14.74 14.74 13.75
N ALA A 134 -15.37 15.32 14.78
CA ALA A 134 -15.88 16.69 14.74
C ALA A 134 -14.75 17.71 14.51
N ALA A 135 -13.64 17.59 15.24
CA ALA A 135 -12.49 18.48 15.09
C ALA A 135 -11.84 18.37 13.69
N THR A 136 -11.76 17.15 13.16
CA THR A 136 -11.22 16.91 11.81
C THR A 136 -12.16 17.47 10.73
N ALA A 137 -13.48 17.30 10.89
CA ALA A 137 -14.47 17.85 9.96
C ALA A 137 -14.46 19.39 9.98
N GLU A 138 -14.34 20.01 11.16
CA GLU A 138 -14.20 21.46 11.28
C GLU A 138 -12.93 21.98 10.61
N LEU A 139 -11.80 21.31 10.82
CA LEU A 139 -10.55 21.65 10.15
C LEU A 139 -10.68 21.59 8.63
N ARG A 140 -11.23 20.49 8.10
CA ARG A 140 -11.44 20.31 6.64
C ARG A 140 -12.37 21.39 6.06
N ALA A 141 -13.46 21.73 6.78
CA ALA A 141 -14.38 22.78 6.35
C ALA A 141 -13.76 24.19 6.35
N SER A 142 -12.74 24.42 7.16
CA SER A 142 -12.02 25.70 7.26
C SER A 142 -10.92 25.88 6.20
N MET A 143 -10.55 24.79 5.48
CA MET A 143 -9.47 24.77 4.49
C MET A 143 -10.01 24.57 3.09
N LYS A 144 -9.24 24.97 2.10
CA LYS A 144 -9.52 24.67 0.69
C LYS A 144 -9.14 23.22 0.35
N PRO A 145 -9.63 22.68 -0.77
CA PRO A 145 -9.25 21.34 -1.25
C PRO A 145 -7.73 21.15 -1.31
N THR A 146 -7.25 19.98 -0.95
CA THR A 146 -5.81 19.66 -0.92
C THR A 146 -5.13 19.84 -2.28
N SER A 147 -5.88 19.63 -3.38
CA SER A 147 -5.42 19.87 -4.76
C SER A 147 -5.05 21.32 -5.03
N GLU A 148 -5.71 22.28 -4.34
CA GLU A 148 -5.51 23.72 -4.48
C GLU A 148 -4.51 24.32 -3.47
N MET A 149 -4.00 23.48 -2.54
CA MET A 149 -3.07 23.93 -1.50
C MET A 149 -1.65 24.04 -2.02
N ASN A 150 -0.97 25.14 -1.64
CA ASN A 150 0.47 25.26 -1.80
C ASN A 150 1.24 24.45 -0.70
N PRO A 151 2.57 24.31 -0.79
CA PRO A 151 3.35 23.53 0.17
C PRO A 151 3.25 24.01 1.63
N GLU A 152 3.12 25.31 1.88
CA GLU A 152 2.97 25.89 3.22
C GLU A 152 1.61 25.50 3.80
N GLU A 153 0.52 25.69 3.07
CA GLU A 153 -0.84 25.32 3.47
C GLU A 153 -0.98 23.82 3.76
N ARG A 154 -0.32 22.97 2.95
CA ARG A 154 -0.25 21.52 3.23
C ARG A 154 0.51 21.21 4.52
N SER A 155 1.55 22.00 4.82
CA SER A 155 2.30 21.84 6.06
C SER A 155 1.48 22.25 7.28
N GLU A 156 0.74 23.36 7.19
CA GLU A 156 -0.17 23.83 8.25
C GLU A 156 -1.30 22.81 8.49
N MET A 157 -1.90 22.28 7.44
CA MET A 157 -2.90 21.22 7.55
C MET A 157 -2.35 19.98 8.27
N ARG A 158 -1.15 19.52 7.89
CA ARG A 158 -0.51 18.38 8.57
C ARG A 158 -0.22 18.66 10.05
N GLN A 159 0.16 19.87 10.37
CA GLN A 159 0.39 20.27 11.76
C GLN A 159 -0.92 20.29 12.56
N ALA A 160 -1.98 20.87 12.00
CA ALA A 160 -3.30 20.90 12.66
C ALA A 160 -3.87 19.49 12.87
N ILE A 161 -3.70 18.58 11.91
CA ILE A 161 -4.08 17.17 12.06
C ILE A 161 -3.28 16.51 13.20
N ARG A 162 -1.97 16.77 13.31
CA ARG A 162 -1.17 16.25 14.44
C ARG A 162 -1.69 16.73 15.78
N GLU A 163 -2.00 18.03 15.90
CA GLU A 163 -2.55 18.62 17.13
C GLU A 163 -3.90 18.00 17.51
N ILE A 164 -4.77 17.70 16.52
CA ILE A 164 -6.04 16.98 16.73
C ILE A 164 -5.76 15.55 17.24
N ASN A 165 -4.83 14.84 16.63
CA ASN A 165 -4.47 13.48 17.04
C ASN A 165 -3.85 13.41 18.43
N GLU A 166 -3.04 14.39 18.80
CA GLU A 166 -2.48 14.52 20.16
C GLU A 166 -3.56 14.84 21.21
N ARG A 167 -4.55 15.64 20.84
CA ARG A 167 -5.65 16.01 21.73
C ARG A 167 -6.69 14.89 21.89
N PHE A 168 -6.92 14.12 20.83
CA PHE A 168 -7.89 13.02 20.76
C PHE A 168 -7.22 11.74 20.25
N PRO A 169 -6.32 11.14 21.06
CA PRO A 169 -5.57 10.00 20.61
C PRO A 169 -6.46 8.79 20.37
N THR A 170 -6.20 8.08 19.25
CA THR A 170 -6.79 6.79 18.95
C THR A 170 -5.78 5.70 19.29
N PRO A 171 -6.19 4.58 19.91
CA PRO A 171 -5.28 3.48 20.14
C PRO A 171 -4.69 2.96 18.82
N LEU A 172 -3.38 2.85 18.76
CA LEU A 172 -2.70 2.29 17.59
C LEU A 172 -3.03 0.80 17.43
N ALA A 173 -2.97 0.31 16.19
CA ALA A 173 -2.89 -1.13 15.92
C ALA A 173 -1.63 -1.72 16.57
N THR A 174 -1.61 -3.02 16.74
CA THR A 174 -0.55 -3.76 17.43
C THR A 174 0.11 -4.77 16.49
N VAL A 175 1.21 -5.35 16.91
CA VAL A 175 1.85 -6.49 16.23
C VAL A 175 0.89 -7.64 15.97
N VAL A 176 -0.06 -7.87 16.91
CA VAL A 176 -1.08 -8.92 16.76
C VAL A 176 -2.00 -8.64 15.58
N ASP A 177 -2.38 -7.37 15.37
CA ASP A 177 -3.23 -6.97 14.24
C ASP A 177 -2.49 -7.20 12.90
N VAL A 178 -1.20 -6.86 12.81
CA VAL A 178 -0.37 -7.16 11.63
C VAL A 178 -0.38 -8.65 11.31
N VAL A 179 -0.11 -9.50 12.31
CA VAL A 179 -0.02 -10.93 12.07
C VAL A 179 -1.40 -11.55 11.80
N ASN A 180 -2.50 -10.95 12.24
CA ASN A 180 -3.85 -11.35 11.80
C ASN A 180 -4.02 -11.18 10.28
N HIS A 181 -3.54 -10.08 9.71
CA HIS A 181 -3.55 -9.89 8.25
C HIS A 181 -2.62 -10.89 7.54
N ILE A 182 -1.44 -11.18 8.11
CA ILE A 182 -0.54 -12.20 7.54
C ILE A 182 -1.25 -13.56 7.51
N ASP A 183 -1.84 -13.99 8.63
CA ASP A 183 -2.56 -15.26 8.70
C ASP A 183 -3.66 -15.36 7.66
N HIS A 184 -4.45 -14.29 7.50
CA HIS A 184 -5.51 -14.25 6.51
C HIS A 184 -4.98 -14.33 5.06
N ILE A 185 -3.93 -13.56 4.73
CA ILE A 185 -3.31 -13.61 3.39
C ILE A 185 -2.70 -14.99 3.14
N VAL A 186 -2.07 -15.61 4.13
CA VAL A 186 -1.54 -16.98 4.03
C VAL A 186 -2.67 -17.98 3.78
N GLU A 187 -3.81 -17.84 4.46
CA GLU A 187 -4.98 -18.71 4.26
C GLU A 187 -5.56 -18.58 2.84
N VAL A 188 -5.63 -17.36 2.30
CA VAL A 188 -6.29 -17.07 1.01
C VAL A 188 -5.37 -17.26 -0.18
N ALA A 189 -4.13 -16.78 -0.10
CA ALA A 189 -3.16 -16.71 -1.20
C ALA A 189 -1.96 -17.66 -1.03
N GLY A 190 -1.69 -18.10 0.19
CA GLY A 190 -0.53 -18.95 0.50
C GLY A 190 0.69 -18.17 0.99
N ILE A 191 1.59 -18.91 1.66
CA ILE A 191 2.79 -18.36 2.31
C ILE A 191 3.78 -17.70 1.33
N ASP A 192 3.74 -18.04 0.07
CA ASP A 192 4.65 -17.55 -0.96
C ASP A 192 4.24 -16.15 -1.51
N HIS A 193 3.08 -15.62 -1.07
CA HIS A 193 2.49 -14.42 -1.62
C HIS A 193 2.29 -13.28 -0.60
N VAL A 194 2.92 -13.37 0.57
CA VAL A 194 2.83 -12.37 1.64
C VAL A 194 4.21 -11.87 2.06
N GLY A 195 4.31 -10.59 2.42
CA GLY A 195 5.55 -9.97 2.89
C GLY A 195 5.30 -8.75 3.80
N ILE A 196 6.37 -8.03 4.15
CA ILE A 196 6.36 -6.86 5.02
C ILE A 196 6.77 -5.62 4.22
N GLY A 197 5.88 -4.62 4.15
CA GLY A 197 6.07 -3.35 3.43
C GLY A 197 6.25 -2.12 4.31
N CYS A 198 5.94 -2.21 5.59
CA CYS A 198 6.03 -1.18 6.64
C CYS A 198 5.38 0.17 6.32
N ASP A 199 5.97 0.98 5.44
CA ASP A 199 5.54 2.33 5.08
C ASP A 199 5.72 3.36 6.22
N PHE A 200 6.85 3.31 6.93
CA PHE A 200 7.11 4.19 8.08
C PHE A 200 7.14 5.68 7.73
N ASP A 201 7.65 6.04 6.56
CA ASP A 201 7.72 7.41 6.07
C ASP A 201 6.39 7.92 5.49
N GLY A 202 5.47 7.01 5.14
CA GLY A 202 4.09 7.32 4.74
C GLY A 202 3.12 7.51 5.91
N GLY A 203 3.60 7.44 7.13
CA GLY A 203 2.81 7.56 8.37
C GLY A 203 2.57 6.23 9.07
N GLY A 204 3.25 5.18 8.63
CA GLY A 204 3.28 3.89 9.31
C GLY A 204 3.90 3.98 10.70
N GLY A 205 3.48 3.06 11.55
CA GLY A 205 3.93 2.95 12.94
C GLY A 205 2.77 2.50 13.82
N ILE A 206 2.99 1.40 14.53
CA ILE A 206 1.99 0.74 15.37
C ILE A 206 2.58 0.49 16.75
N ASP A 207 1.74 0.14 17.72
CA ASP A 207 2.21 -0.24 19.05
C ASP A 207 3.05 -1.53 18.97
N GLY A 208 4.31 -1.43 19.36
CA GLY A 208 5.32 -2.49 19.30
C GLY A 208 6.08 -2.60 17.98
N VAL A 209 5.76 -1.79 16.93
CA VAL A 209 6.58 -1.58 15.72
C VAL A 209 6.41 -0.14 15.25
N PHE A 210 6.95 0.80 15.99
CA PHE A 210 6.86 2.21 15.65
C PHE A 210 7.92 2.63 14.63
N ASP A 211 9.06 1.95 14.63
CA ASP A 211 10.14 2.15 13.66
C ASP A 211 10.91 0.84 13.38
N VAL A 212 11.92 0.92 12.53
CA VAL A 212 12.72 -0.23 12.08
C VAL A 212 13.44 -0.96 13.22
N SER A 213 13.70 -0.31 14.36
CA SER A 213 14.38 -0.94 15.50
C SER A 213 13.50 -1.98 16.21
N GLU A 214 12.19 -1.92 16.03
CA GLU A 214 11.20 -2.76 16.68
C GLU A 214 10.64 -3.88 15.79
N VAL A 215 11.01 -3.95 14.50
CA VAL A 215 10.47 -4.92 13.54
C VAL A 215 10.66 -6.39 13.98
N MET A 216 11.62 -6.67 14.86
CA MET A 216 11.82 -8.00 15.43
C MET A 216 10.59 -8.49 16.19
N ASN A 217 9.74 -7.61 16.71
CA ASN A 217 8.51 -7.99 17.41
C ASN A 217 7.52 -8.73 16.49
N ILE A 218 7.52 -8.46 15.20
CA ILE A 218 6.74 -9.21 14.20
C ILE A 218 7.26 -10.65 14.13
N THR A 219 8.58 -10.84 14.07
CA THR A 219 9.18 -12.18 14.07
C THR A 219 8.81 -12.96 15.34
N ILE A 220 8.84 -12.31 16.50
CA ILE A 220 8.46 -12.94 17.77
C ILE A 220 7.01 -13.43 17.71
N GLU A 221 6.09 -12.61 17.20
CA GLU A 221 4.68 -13.00 17.08
C GLU A 221 4.47 -14.12 16.04
N LEU A 222 5.16 -14.08 14.91
CA LEU A 222 5.12 -15.18 13.92
C LEU A 222 5.60 -16.51 14.52
N VAL A 223 6.71 -16.51 15.27
CA VAL A 223 7.19 -17.70 16.01
C VAL A 223 6.15 -18.18 17.02
N ARG A 224 5.51 -17.26 17.76
CA ARG A 224 4.45 -17.60 18.72
C ARG A 224 3.25 -18.28 18.08
N ARG A 225 2.94 -17.91 16.80
CA ARG A 225 1.84 -18.54 16.02
C ARG A 225 2.27 -19.83 15.32
N GLY A 226 3.53 -20.22 15.42
CA GLY A 226 4.03 -21.50 14.91
C GLY A 226 4.54 -21.46 13.47
N TYR A 227 4.79 -20.27 12.89
CA TYR A 227 5.48 -20.17 11.61
C TYR A 227 6.87 -20.77 11.71
N SER A 228 7.25 -21.54 10.70
CA SER A 228 8.60 -22.09 10.60
C SER A 228 9.63 -21.00 10.23
N GLU A 229 10.91 -21.26 10.51
CA GLU A 229 11.99 -20.37 10.08
C GLU A 229 11.93 -20.08 8.57
N SER A 230 11.65 -21.11 7.76
CA SER A 230 11.50 -20.97 6.31
C SER A 230 10.33 -20.05 5.92
N ASP A 231 9.20 -20.12 6.64
CA ASP A 231 8.05 -19.24 6.36
C ASP A 231 8.35 -17.80 6.74
N ILE A 232 9.04 -17.60 7.88
CA ILE A 232 9.46 -16.27 8.33
C ILE A 232 10.45 -15.64 7.34
N GLU A 233 11.40 -16.40 6.80
CA GLU A 233 12.30 -15.92 5.77
C GLU A 233 11.57 -15.51 4.48
N LYS A 234 10.52 -16.24 4.09
CA LYS A 234 9.66 -15.90 2.95
C LYS A 234 8.97 -14.57 3.18
N ILE A 235 8.30 -14.40 4.34
CA ILE A 235 7.60 -13.18 4.72
C ILE A 235 8.55 -11.99 4.77
N TRP A 236 9.76 -12.13 5.29
CA TRP A 236 10.73 -11.03 5.44
C TRP A 236 11.39 -10.59 4.13
N GLY A 237 11.35 -11.39 3.09
CA GLY A 237 11.92 -10.91 1.84
C GLY A 237 12.08 -11.92 0.72
N LYS A 238 12.16 -13.23 0.99
CA LYS A 238 12.36 -14.22 -0.08
C LYS A 238 11.23 -14.18 -1.12
N ASN A 239 9.98 -13.90 -0.70
CA ASN A 239 8.85 -13.78 -1.61
C ASN A 239 9.01 -12.58 -2.56
N LEU A 240 9.41 -11.42 -2.06
CA LEU A 240 9.66 -10.25 -2.90
C LEU A 240 10.85 -10.46 -3.83
N ILE A 241 11.94 -11.07 -3.31
CA ILE A 241 13.15 -11.38 -4.13
C ILE A 241 12.78 -12.35 -5.25
N ARG A 242 11.94 -13.37 -4.99
CA ARG A 242 11.42 -14.26 -6.02
C ARG A 242 10.72 -13.50 -7.14
N VAL A 243 9.78 -12.62 -6.79
CA VAL A 243 9.07 -11.79 -7.78
C VAL A 243 10.04 -10.91 -8.56
N PHE A 244 11.00 -10.30 -7.86
CA PHE A 244 12.04 -9.50 -8.50
C PHE A 244 12.86 -10.29 -9.52
N ASP A 245 13.29 -11.50 -9.16
CA ASP A 245 14.08 -12.38 -10.05
C ASP A 245 13.27 -12.86 -11.28
N GLU A 246 11.94 -13.02 -11.12
CA GLU A 246 11.05 -13.45 -12.21
C GLU A 246 10.73 -12.31 -13.20
N VAL A 247 10.74 -11.06 -12.74
CA VAL A 247 10.41 -9.89 -13.57
C VAL A 247 11.63 -9.42 -14.38
N GLN A 248 12.85 -9.70 -13.97
CA GLN A 248 14.11 -9.29 -14.63
C GLN A 248 14.55 -10.26 -15.72
#